data_6669676bf0c696a86f9af373e37ec955
#
_entry.id   6669676bf0c696a86f9af373e37ec955
#
_cell.length_a   1.000
_cell.length_b   1.000
_cell.length_c   1.000
_cell.angle_alpha   90.00
_cell.angle_beta   90.00
_cell.angle_gamma   90.00
#
_symmetry.space_group_name_H-M   'P 1'
#
loop_
_entity.id
_entity.type
_entity.pdbx_description
1 polymer ?
#
loop_
_entity_poly.entity_id
_entity_poly.type
_entity_poly.pdbx_seq_one_letter_code
_entity_poly.pdbx_strand_id
1 'polypeptide(L)'
;HRRRWRNFCQNRRAFWSLWIFVIAFGVSLFAELIANDRPILVKYRDGFYSPIVKFYPEQTFGGDLRTEAIYADIEVECLIVTGGLTDCWDSPEMLIAEAADGIIDNRPIERGWIIWPPIPYHHSTVSTLDMPAPSPPDADHWLGTDDTARDVLARIIYGFRLSVMFAIIVSVLASAIGILV
;
A
#
# COMPACT_ATOMS: atom_id res chain seq x y z
N HIS A 1 -9.83 -12.20 -39.49
CA HIS A 1 -9.22 -11.96 -38.18
C HIS A 1 -7.92 -12.72 -38.00
N ARG A 2 -7.80 -14.03 -38.32
CA ARG A 2 -6.58 -14.84 -38.11
C ARG A 2 -5.33 -14.31 -38.84
N ARG A 3 -5.48 -13.73 -40.05
CA ARG A 3 -4.36 -13.18 -40.83
C ARG A 3 -3.81 -11.90 -40.19
N ARG A 4 -4.70 -11.03 -39.64
CA ARG A 4 -4.31 -9.79 -38.96
C ARG A 4 -3.57 -10.11 -37.66
N TRP A 5 -4.06 -11.07 -36.90
CA TRP A 5 -3.42 -11.53 -35.67
C TRP A 5 -2.03 -12.12 -35.92
N ARG A 6 -1.87 -12.95 -36.93
CA ARG A 6 -0.58 -13.52 -37.31
C ARG A 6 0.43 -12.44 -37.71
N ASN A 7 0.01 -11.46 -38.51
CA ASN A 7 0.87 -10.34 -38.91
C ASN A 7 1.30 -9.49 -37.70
N PHE A 8 0.39 -9.30 -36.73
CA PHE A 8 0.71 -8.61 -35.47
C PHE A 8 1.74 -9.40 -34.65
N CYS A 9 1.58 -10.70 -34.48
CA CYS A 9 2.52 -11.56 -33.76
C CYS A 9 3.90 -11.64 -34.44
N GLN A 10 3.98 -11.45 -35.75
CA GLN A 10 5.24 -11.40 -36.49
C GLN A 10 6.00 -10.10 -36.21
N ASN A 11 5.33 -9.02 -35.85
CA ASN A 11 5.97 -7.78 -35.45
C ASN A 11 6.39 -7.86 -33.96
N ARG A 12 7.61 -8.31 -33.72
CA ARG A 12 8.15 -8.52 -32.36
C ARG A 12 8.03 -7.28 -31.46
N ARG A 13 8.23 -6.08 -32.02
CA ARG A 13 8.15 -4.82 -31.25
C ARG A 13 6.73 -4.58 -30.77
N ALA A 14 5.75 -4.67 -31.67
CA ALA A 14 4.33 -4.49 -31.33
C ALA A 14 3.84 -5.57 -30.36
N PHE A 15 4.27 -6.80 -30.52
CA PHE A 15 3.92 -7.91 -29.64
C PHE A 15 4.45 -7.67 -28.20
N TRP A 16 5.72 -7.36 -28.04
CA TRP A 16 6.31 -7.13 -26.73
C TRP A 16 5.77 -5.87 -26.06
N SER A 17 5.55 -4.76 -26.79
CA SER A 17 4.96 -3.55 -26.22
C SER A 17 3.54 -3.78 -25.70
N LEU A 18 2.73 -4.57 -26.41
CA LEU A 18 1.39 -4.94 -25.95
C LEU A 18 1.48 -5.72 -24.63
N TRP A 19 2.34 -6.74 -24.56
CA TRP A 19 2.46 -7.55 -23.36
C TRP A 19 3.00 -6.78 -22.16
N ILE A 20 4.01 -5.92 -22.36
CA ILE A 20 4.51 -5.03 -21.30
C ILE A 20 3.38 -4.14 -20.79
N PHE A 21 2.61 -3.54 -21.70
CA PHE A 21 1.48 -2.70 -21.31
C PHE A 21 0.40 -3.49 -20.54
N VAL A 22 0.01 -4.67 -21.04
CA VAL A 22 -1.01 -5.51 -20.40
C VAL A 22 -0.56 -5.97 -19.02
N ILE A 23 0.72 -6.37 -18.88
CA ILE A 23 1.28 -6.77 -17.59
C ILE A 23 1.32 -5.57 -16.63
N ALA A 24 1.82 -4.42 -17.07
CA ALA A 24 1.87 -3.21 -16.25
C ALA A 24 0.47 -2.77 -15.79
N PHE A 25 -0.51 -2.82 -16.69
CA PHE A 25 -1.90 -2.53 -16.35
C PHE A 25 -2.47 -3.58 -15.39
N GLY A 26 -2.24 -4.87 -15.64
CA GLY A 26 -2.64 -5.95 -14.75
C GLY A 26 -2.08 -5.79 -13.33
N VAL A 27 -0.80 -5.46 -13.21
CA VAL A 27 -0.15 -5.17 -11.91
C VAL A 27 -0.80 -3.95 -11.26
N SER A 28 -1.10 -2.88 -12.03
CA SER A 28 -1.72 -1.67 -11.48
C SER A 28 -3.15 -1.89 -10.95
N LEU A 29 -3.86 -2.93 -11.39
CA LEU A 29 -5.17 -3.28 -10.82
C LEU A 29 -5.06 -3.76 -9.36
N PHE A 30 -3.91 -4.29 -8.98
CA PHE A 30 -3.60 -4.71 -7.61
C PHE A 30 -2.83 -3.63 -6.84
N ALA A 31 -2.97 -2.37 -7.22
CA ALA A 31 -2.28 -1.25 -6.59
C ALA A 31 -2.44 -1.23 -5.06
N GLU A 32 -3.64 -1.54 -4.55
CA GLU A 32 -3.91 -1.59 -3.12
C GLU A 32 -3.08 -2.63 -2.35
N LEU A 33 -2.69 -3.73 -3.01
CA LEU A 33 -1.83 -4.76 -2.42
C LEU A 33 -0.33 -4.45 -2.57
N ILE A 34 0.01 -3.50 -3.46
CA ILE A 34 1.40 -3.16 -3.80
C ILE A 34 1.83 -1.88 -3.11
N ALA A 35 0.94 -0.88 -3.08
CA ALA A 35 1.22 0.45 -2.56
C ALA A 35 0.03 0.93 -1.73
N ASN A 36 0.13 0.81 -0.42
CA ASN A 36 -0.93 1.20 0.51
C ASN A 36 -0.32 1.53 1.88
N ASP A 37 -0.92 2.47 2.58
CA ASP A 37 -0.60 2.85 3.96
C ASP A 37 -1.30 1.96 5.00
N ARG A 38 -2.08 0.96 4.54
CA ARG A 38 -2.71 -0.07 5.36
C ARG A 38 -2.00 -1.39 5.20
N PRO A 39 -1.66 -2.09 6.29
CA PRO A 39 -1.05 -3.41 6.21
C PRO A 39 -2.02 -4.43 5.61
N ILE A 40 -1.45 -5.42 4.90
CA ILE A 40 -2.19 -6.52 4.30
C ILE A 40 -2.79 -7.39 5.40
N LEU A 41 -1.99 -7.69 6.43
CA LEU A 41 -2.37 -8.56 7.52
C LEU A 41 -1.72 -8.12 8.83
N VAL A 42 -2.50 -8.12 9.88
CA VAL A 42 -2.07 -7.84 11.26
C VAL A 42 -2.46 -9.02 12.13
N LYS A 43 -1.50 -9.57 12.87
CA LYS A 43 -1.78 -10.48 13.98
C LYS A 43 -1.78 -9.68 15.27
N TYR A 44 -2.89 -9.70 15.99
CA TYR A 44 -3.04 -9.06 17.29
C TYR A 44 -3.72 -10.04 18.23
N ARG A 45 -3.03 -10.41 19.31
CA ARG A 45 -3.47 -11.48 20.21
C ARG A 45 -3.86 -12.73 19.42
N ASP A 46 -4.96 -13.36 19.71
CA ASP A 46 -5.45 -14.57 19.01
C ASP A 46 -6.12 -14.28 17.66
N GLY A 47 -6.22 -13.01 17.22
CA GLY A 47 -6.95 -12.60 16.02
C GLY A 47 -6.06 -12.23 14.85
N PHE A 48 -6.60 -12.47 13.63
CA PHE A 48 -6.03 -11.96 12.37
C PHE A 48 -6.94 -10.88 11.82
N TYR A 49 -6.35 -9.76 11.45
CA TYR A 49 -7.02 -8.58 10.94
C TYR A 49 -6.46 -8.20 9.58
N SER A 50 -7.31 -7.82 8.63
CA SER A 50 -6.90 -7.37 7.30
C SER A 50 -7.36 -5.93 7.06
N PRO A 51 -6.56 -4.93 7.44
CA PRO A 51 -6.90 -3.52 7.30
C PRO A 51 -7.14 -3.06 5.86
N ILE A 52 -6.50 -3.71 4.90
CA ILE A 52 -6.72 -3.43 3.47
C ILE A 52 -8.17 -3.66 3.04
N VAL A 53 -8.89 -4.60 3.69
CA VAL A 53 -10.25 -5.01 3.31
C VAL A 53 -11.30 -4.39 4.22
N LYS A 54 -10.98 -4.26 5.50
CA LYS A 54 -11.95 -3.85 6.53
C LYS A 54 -11.35 -2.76 7.42
N PHE A 55 -12.18 -1.77 7.73
CA PHE A 55 -11.88 -0.74 8.71
C PHE A 55 -11.79 -1.33 10.12
N TYR A 56 -10.74 -0.99 10.85
CA TYR A 56 -10.57 -1.29 12.27
C TYR A 56 -10.22 -0.01 13.02
N PRO A 57 -11.01 0.36 14.05
CA PRO A 57 -10.67 1.48 14.90
C PRO A 57 -9.45 1.13 15.75
N GLU A 58 -8.68 2.13 16.14
CA GLU A 58 -7.50 1.98 16.99
C GLU A 58 -7.80 1.25 18.30
N GLN A 59 -9.02 1.46 18.84
CA GLN A 59 -9.51 0.73 20.03
C GLN A 59 -9.47 -0.80 19.87
N THR A 60 -9.50 -1.32 18.67
CA THR A 60 -9.37 -2.77 18.41
C THR A 60 -8.01 -3.29 18.86
N PHE A 61 -6.98 -2.44 18.81
CA PHE A 61 -5.60 -2.77 19.16
C PHE A 61 -5.20 -2.27 20.55
N GLY A 62 -6.15 -1.75 21.33
CA GLY A 62 -5.90 -1.25 22.67
C GLY A 62 -5.65 0.25 22.77
N GLY A 63 -5.81 0.99 21.69
CA GLY A 63 -5.76 2.45 21.69
C GLY A 63 -7.04 3.12 22.17
N ASP A 64 -7.06 4.44 22.23
CA ASP A 64 -8.16 5.23 22.77
C ASP A 64 -9.13 5.77 21.70
N LEU A 65 -8.66 5.85 20.43
CA LEU A 65 -9.40 6.48 19.36
C LEU A 65 -10.39 5.55 18.67
N ARG A 66 -11.56 6.10 18.33
CA ARG A 66 -12.58 5.41 17.51
C ARG A 66 -12.37 5.59 16.01
N THR A 67 -11.41 6.41 15.64
CA THR A 67 -10.97 6.59 14.26
C THR A 67 -10.19 5.37 13.78
N GLU A 68 -9.98 5.25 12.48
CA GLU A 68 -9.12 4.22 11.93
C GLU A 68 -7.72 4.31 12.52
N ALA A 69 -7.14 3.16 12.84
CA ALA A 69 -5.77 3.09 13.32
C ALA A 69 -4.80 3.56 12.23
N ILE A 70 -3.89 4.45 12.59
CA ILE A 70 -2.78 4.86 11.71
C ILE A 70 -1.64 3.89 11.95
N TYR A 71 -1.56 2.85 11.14
CA TYR A 71 -0.63 1.73 11.35
C TYR A 71 0.85 2.12 11.20
N ALA A 72 1.14 3.27 10.61
CA ALA A 72 2.49 3.83 10.50
C ALA A 72 2.96 4.54 11.78
N ASP A 73 2.04 4.85 12.70
CA ASP A 73 2.40 5.46 13.97
C ASP A 73 3.04 4.41 14.88
N ILE A 74 4.17 4.78 15.48
CA ILE A 74 4.98 3.89 16.29
C ILE A 74 4.24 3.40 17.53
N GLU A 75 3.34 4.20 18.07
CA GLU A 75 2.49 3.85 19.20
C GLU A 75 1.51 2.73 18.83
N VAL A 76 0.90 2.82 17.65
CA VAL A 76 -0.01 1.79 17.13
C VAL A 76 0.74 0.50 16.81
N GLU A 77 1.94 0.60 16.23
CA GLU A 77 2.82 -0.54 16.02
C GLU A 77 3.17 -1.22 17.34
N CYS A 78 3.55 -0.43 18.37
CA CYS A 78 3.83 -0.91 19.70
C CYS A 78 2.62 -1.65 20.31
N LEU A 79 1.42 -1.08 20.25
CA LEU A 79 0.19 -1.72 20.74
C LEU A 79 -0.05 -3.07 20.07
N ILE A 80 0.16 -3.16 18.76
CA ILE A 80 -0.02 -4.41 18.01
C ILE A 80 1.01 -5.46 18.44
N VAL A 81 2.29 -5.08 18.49
CA VAL A 81 3.40 -5.99 18.78
C VAL A 81 3.36 -6.48 20.22
N THR A 82 3.01 -5.63 21.18
CA THR A 82 2.97 -5.96 22.61
C THR A 82 1.66 -6.58 23.08
N GLY A 83 0.62 -6.60 22.23
CA GLY A 83 -0.71 -7.09 22.59
C GLY A 83 -1.54 -6.07 23.39
N GLY A 84 -1.27 -4.76 23.23
CA GLY A 84 -2.07 -3.67 23.78
C GLY A 84 -1.62 -3.19 25.16
N LEU A 85 -0.32 -3.03 25.37
CA LEU A 85 0.22 -2.42 26.59
C LEU A 85 0.04 -0.90 26.54
N THR A 86 -0.46 -0.33 27.64
CA THR A 86 -0.68 1.12 27.77
C THR A 86 0.61 1.94 27.79
N ASP A 87 1.73 1.33 28.20
CA ASP A 87 3.04 1.97 28.27
C ASP A 87 3.62 2.30 26.89
N CYS A 88 2.99 1.81 25.81
CA CYS A 88 3.31 2.18 24.43
C CYS A 88 3.15 3.69 24.15
N TRP A 89 2.38 4.41 24.93
CA TRP A 89 2.26 5.86 24.81
C TRP A 89 3.45 6.64 25.33
N ASP A 90 4.20 6.05 26.28
CA ASP A 90 5.34 6.71 26.91
C ASP A 90 6.67 6.32 26.29
N SER A 91 6.84 5.05 25.88
CA SER A 91 8.11 4.51 25.41
C SER A 91 7.95 3.42 24.36
N PRO A 92 7.38 3.74 23.17
CA PRO A 92 7.04 2.73 22.15
C PRO A 92 8.27 2.01 21.60
N GLU A 93 9.36 2.72 21.29
CA GLU A 93 10.57 2.13 20.70
C GLU A 93 11.22 1.08 21.62
N MET A 94 11.29 1.39 22.92
CA MET A 94 11.88 0.49 23.91
C MET A 94 11.05 -0.79 24.04
N LEU A 95 9.73 -0.66 24.11
CA LEU A 95 8.83 -1.81 24.24
C LEU A 95 8.82 -2.69 22.97
N ILE A 96 8.90 -2.10 21.78
CA ILE A 96 9.04 -2.85 20.54
C ILE A 96 10.34 -3.66 20.53
N ALA A 97 11.44 -3.06 21.01
CA ALA A 97 12.72 -3.75 21.12
C ALA A 97 12.69 -4.90 22.14
N GLU A 98 12.10 -4.70 23.31
CA GLU A 98 11.91 -5.76 24.31
C GLU A 98 10.98 -6.86 23.83
N ALA A 99 9.89 -6.49 23.13
CA ALA A 99 8.95 -7.44 22.53
C ALA A 99 9.60 -8.34 21.47
N ALA A 100 10.75 -7.95 20.92
CA ALA A 100 11.49 -8.80 19.97
C ALA A 100 11.91 -10.13 20.59
N ASP A 101 12.21 -10.14 21.88
CA ASP A 101 12.58 -11.33 22.65
C ASP A 101 11.35 -12.13 23.15
N GLY A 102 10.13 -11.60 22.94
CA GLY A 102 8.88 -12.23 23.40
C GLY A 102 8.65 -12.15 24.89
N ILE A 103 9.39 -11.32 25.62
CA ILE A 103 9.33 -11.17 27.06
C ILE A 103 9.35 -9.67 27.38
N ILE A 104 8.33 -9.18 28.09
CA ILE A 104 8.29 -7.83 28.66
C ILE A 104 8.11 -7.98 30.17
N ASP A 105 8.90 -7.27 30.98
CA ASP A 105 8.87 -7.32 32.45
C ASP A 105 8.95 -8.76 33.02
N ASN A 106 9.77 -9.62 32.43
CA ASN A 106 9.87 -11.06 32.76
C ASN A 106 8.57 -11.86 32.56
N ARG A 107 7.63 -11.36 31.77
CA ARG A 107 6.39 -12.05 31.41
C ARG A 107 6.41 -12.40 29.91
N PRO A 108 6.07 -13.64 29.53
CA PRO A 108 5.92 -13.98 28.12
C PRO A 108 4.72 -13.25 27.53
N ILE A 109 4.91 -12.63 26.37
CA ILE A 109 3.84 -11.96 25.63
C ILE A 109 3.54 -12.71 24.34
N GLU A 110 2.29 -12.69 23.91
CA GLU A 110 1.93 -13.10 22.54
C GLU A 110 2.25 -11.98 21.57
N ARG A 111 3.43 -12.07 20.96
CA ARG A 111 3.88 -11.07 20.00
C ARG A 111 2.95 -10.99 18.79
N GLY A 112 2.41 -9.80 18.56
CA GLY A 112 1.78 -9.45 17.29
C GLY A 112 2.81 -9.19 16.19
N TRP A 113 2.34 -9.15 14.95
CA TRP A 113 3.15 -8.79 13.80
C TRP A 113 2.30 -8.17 12.70
N ILE A 114 2.96 -7.39 11.83
CA ILE A 114 2.33 -6.63 10.74
C ILE A 114 3.00 -7.04 9.44
N ILE A 115 2.20 -7.37 8.41
CA ILE A 115 2.68 -7.57 7.04
C ILE A 115 2.29 -6.35 6.22
N TRP A 116 3.29 -5.59 5.81
CA TRP A 116 3.14 -4.43 4.97
C TRP A 116 3.12 -4.79 3.47
N PRO A 117 2.46 -3.96 2.62
CA PRO A 117 2.70 -3.99 1.19
C PRO A 117 4.16 -3.66 0.86
N PRO A 118 4.66 -4.03 -0.33
CA PRO A 118 6.03 -3.68 -0.76
C PRO A 118 6.32 -2.17 -0.75
N ILE A 119 5.30 -1.33 -0.93
CA ILE A 119 5.36 0.12 -0.83
C ILE A 119 4.35 0.52 0.26
N PRO A 120 4.82 0.87 1.49
CA PRO A 120 3.92 1.16 2.62
C PRO A 120 3.32 2.58 2.55
N TYR A 121 3.09 3.10 1.34
CA TYR A 121 2.54 4.42 1.08
C TYR A 121 1.38 4.34 0.10
N HIS A 122 0.28 5.02 0.43
CA HIS A 122 -0.81 5.26 -0.51
C HIS A 122 -0.51 6.51 -1.35
N HIS A 123 -1.15 6.66 -2.51
CA HIS A 123 -0.93 7.81 -3.39
C HIS A 123 -1.24 9.17 -2.75
N SER A 124 -1.99 9.21 -1.66
CA SER A 124 -2.36 10.42 -0.91
C SER A 124 -1.61 10.58 0.41
N THR A 125 -0.89 9.54 0.86
CA THR A 125 -0.16 9.57 2.12
C THR A 125 0.95 10.60 2.04
N VAL A 126 0.95 11.52 2.99
CA VAL A 126 2.01 12.52 3.18
C VAL A 126 3.00 11.94 4.17
N SER A 127 4.23 11.73 3.75
CA SER A 127 5.28 11.20 4.61
C SER A 127 5.86 12.30 5.49
N THR A 128 6.09 11.98 6.76
CA THR A 128 6.90 12.83 7.64
C THR A 128 8.36 12.58 7.28
N LEU A 129 8.98 13.54 6.61
CA LEU A 129 10.37 13.45 6.20
C LEU A 129 11.26 14.25 7.14
N ASP A 130 12.43 13.70 7.46
CA ASP A 130 13.51 14.45 8.13
C ASP A 130 14.13 15.50 7.19
N MET A 131 13.92 15.34 5.87
CA MET A 131 14.38 16.24 4.83
C MET A 131 13.20 17.00 4.19
N PRO A 132 13.43 18.24 3.68
CA PRO A 132 12.39 19.00 3.00
C PRO A 132 11.95 18.30 1.70
N ALA A 133 10.65 18.33 1.42
CA ALA A 133 10.10 17.88 0.16
C ALA A 133 10.36 18.92 -0.97
N PRO A 134 10.63 18.48 -2.21
CA PRO A 134 10.75 17.09 -2.68
C PRO A 134 12.07 16.45 -2.25
N SER A 135 12.05 15.17 -1.89
CA SER A 135 13.25 14.41 -1.54
C SER A 135 13.73 13.52 -2.71
N PRO A 136 15.05 13.30 -2.84
CA PRO A 136 15.59 12.39 -3.83
C PRO A 136 15.23 10.93 -3.52
N PRO A 137 15.40 9.99 -4.48
CA PRO A 137 15.23 8.57 -4.24
C PRO A 137 16.11 8.06 -3.09
N ASP A 138 15.50 7.25 -2.20
CA ASP A 138 16.14 6.60 -1.06
C ASP A 138 15.62 5.16 -0.87
N ALA A 139 15.95 4.52 0.25
CA ALA A 139 15.54 3.16 0.55
C ALA A 139 14.04 3.03 0.80
N ASP A 140 13.41 4.04 1.37
CA ASP A 140 11.99 4.07 1.73
C ASP A 140 11.14 4.59 0.57
N HIS A 141 11.65 5.59 -0.17
CA HIS A 141 11.00 6.20 -1.33
C HIS A 141 11.82 5.95 -2.61
N TRP A 142 11.58 4.85 -3.29
CA TRP A 142 12.39 4.39 -4.45
C TRP A 142 12.48 5.39 -5.60
N LEU A 143 11.48 6.22 -5.81
CA LEU A 143 11.50 7.32 -6.79
C LEU A 143 11.47 8.70 -6.13
N GLY A 144 11.74 8.77 -4.82
CA GLY A 144 11.66 9.99 -4.05
C GLY A 144 10.23 10.45 -3.79
N THR A 145 10.09 11.67 -3.28
CA THR A 145 8.81 12.29 -2.99
C THR A 145 8.54 13.51 -3.87
N ASP A 146 7.27 13.86 -4.00
CA ASP A 146 6.86 15.09 -4.66
C ASP A 146 7.00 16.32 -3.73
N ASP A 147 6.57 17.49 -4.24
CA ASP A 147 6.56 18.76 -3.53
C ASP A 147 5.65 18.77 -2.28
N THR A 148 4.77 17.79 -2.15
CA THR A 148 3.86 17.59 -1.02
C THR A 148 4.23 16.40 -0.14
N ALA A 149 5.48 15.91 -0.23
CA ALA A 149 6.01 14.77 0.52
C ALA A 149 5.24 13.46 0.30
N ARG A 150 4.69 13.23 -0.91
CA ARG A 150 4.01 11.98 -1.26
C ARG A 150 4.93 11.10 -2.10
N ASP A 151 4.84 9.80 -1.91
CA ASP A 151 5.64 8.85 -2.68
C ASP A 151 5.30 8.87 -4.18
N VAL A 152 6.33 9.11 -5.01
CA VAL A 152 6.18 9.23 -6.47
C VAL A 152 5.82 7.90 -7.10
N LEU A 153 6.38 6.79 -6.62
CA LEU A 153 6.12 5.47 -7.19
C LEU A 153 4.67 5.02 -6.93
N ALA A 154 4.16 5.21 -5.72
CA ALA A 154 2.77 4.97 -5.39
C ALA A 154 1.84 5.78 -6.31
N ARG A 155 2.12 7.08 -6.50
CA ARG A 155 1.34 7.94 -7.39
C ARG A 155 1.36 7.50 -8.85
N ILE A 156 2.49 7.01 -9.36
CA ILE A 156 2.59 6.47 -10.73
C ILE A 156 1.70 5.24 -10.89
N ILE A 157 1.73 4.30 -9.93
CA ILE A 157 0.93 3.06 -10.00
C ILE A 157 -0.56 3.37 -10.04
N TYR A 158 -1.03 4.22 -9.13
CA TYR A 158 -2.44 4.63 -9.06
C TYR A 158 -2.87 5.48 -10.26
N GLY A 159 -2.02 6.45 -10.66
CA GLY A 159 -2.28 7.33 -11.80
C GLY A 159 -2.34 6.57 -13.12
N PHE A 160 -1.46 5.58 -13.31
CA PHE A 160 -1.49 4.71 -14.48
C PHE A 160 -2.80 3.92 -14.58
N ARG A 161 -3.22 3.28 -13.48
CA ARG A 161 -4.50 2.55 -13.41
C ARG A 161 -5.68 3.45 -13.79
N LEU A 162 -5.76 4.63 -13.17
CA LEU A 162 -6.85 5.57 -13.43
C LEU A 162 -6.87 6.04 -14.89
N SER A 163 -5.71 6.39 -15.44
CA SER A 163 -5.57 6.88 -16.81
C SER A 163 -5.98 5.83 -17.84
N VAL A 164 -5.55 4.58 -17.67
CA VAL A 164 -5.90 3.49 -18.57
C VAL A 164 -7.39 3.16 -18.48
N MET A 165 -7.95 3.07 -17.28
CA MET A 165 -9.38 2.83 -17.09
C MET A 165 -10.23 3.94 -17.75
N PHE A 166 -9.85 5.20 -17.54
CA PHE A 166 -10.52 6.34 -18.17
C PHE A 166 -10.46 6.25 -19.71
N ALA A 167 -9.28 5.97 -20.27
CA ALA A 167 -9.11 5.81 -21.71
C ALA A 167 -9.98 4.68 -22.30
N ILE A 168 -10.09 3.54 -21.61
CA ILE A 168 -10.95 2.42 -22.02
C ILE A 168 -12.42 2.84 -21.98
N ILE A 169 -12.89 3.45 -20.90
CA ILE A 169 -14.28 3.89 -20.75
C ILE A 169 -14.65 4.88 -21.86
N VAL A 170 -13.82 5.91 -22.08
CA VAL A 170 -14.07 6.91 -23.13
C VAL A 170 -14.09 6.26 -24.51
N SER A 171 -13.16 5.34 -24.80
CA SER A 171 -13.10 4.66 -26.08
C SER A 171 -14.34 3.79 -26.34
N VAL A 172 -14.82 3.09 -25.33
CA VAL A 172 -16.04 2.25 -25.41
C VAL A 172 -17.27 3.14 -25.65
N LEU A 173 -17.41 4.22 -24.87
CA LEU A 173 -18.54 5.14 -25.01
C LEU A 173 -18.54 5.82 -26.38
N ALA A 174 -17.39 6.33 -26.83
CA ALA A 174 -17.27 6.95 -28.15
C ALA A 174 -17.60 5.98 -29.27
N SER A 175 -17.14 4.73 -29.17
CA SER A 175 -17.45 3.68 -30.16
C SER A 175 -18.94 3.32 -30.16
N ALA A 176 -19.56 3.20 -28.99
CA ALA A 176 -20.99 2.92 -28.86
C ALA A 176 -21.84 4.04 -29.48
N ILE A 177 -21.51 5.29 -29.19
CA ILE A 177 -22.21 6.45 -29.79
C ILE A 177 -22.02 6.44 -31.33
N GLY A 178 -20.80 6.23 -31.82
CA GLY A 178 -20.50 6.22 -33.24
C GLY A 178 -21.16 5.07 -34.03
N ILE A 179 -21.59 3.99 -33.35
CA ILE A 179 -22.35 2.90 -33.95
C ILE A 179 -23.86 3.22 -33.99
N LEU A 180 -24.34 4.00 -32.98
CA LEU A 180 -25.77 4.33 -32.84
C LEU A 180 -26.21 5.49 -33.74
N VAL A 181 -25.29 6.34 -34.17
CA VAL A 181 -25.51 7.46 -35.10
C VAL A 181 -25.27 7.05 -36.54
#